data_4092f72c8b1c7bcb31e375c49095265e
#
_entry.id   4092f72c8b1c7bcb31e375c49095265e
#
_cell.length_a   1.000
_cell.length_b   1.000
_cell.length_c   1.000
_cell.angle_alpha   90.00
_cell.angle_beta   90.00
_cell.angle_gamma   90.00
#
_symmetry.space_group_name_H-M   'P 1'
#
loop_
_entity.id
_entity.type
_entity.pdbx_description
1 polymer ?
#
loop_
_entity_poly.entity_id
_entity_poly.type
_entity_poly.pdbx_seq_one_letter_code
_entity_poly.pdbx_strand_id
1 'polypeptide(L)'
;MRARRSSGKAVLAIAVVAVLALAGCSSGDDTDGGAEDGSGAAPTTTVAAPEESDPFVRDVVATLASDDLEGRDDGTEASVASQDYLIEQLQAFAEPISGDAADPDAYRQEFANGTNVLAVIPGAELADEYVVVGAHYDHLGNDCDDVTAEDDICNGATDNAAGVAAALAVGKAIAGADEAPRRSVVLAFWDREEDDFAGSLQFLAEPPVPLEDVVAYVNFDIQGANLSPSLAEATVMVGAETGGPNLIASATAATEASDLTTVPLSLLFGQGRSDHAVFAADGIPVVFFTDANAPCYHTVDDELEIVDFEKLDQQIATALRLTEDLVATDEVPEYDPDTPAATYEDAQSMLSILEQAEPDFSRFSGADEAASQQFLTDLSAIVDAGPDAFDDAATGTLLEGSVGIVSALSTGECDGFLD
;
A
#
# COMPACT_ATOMS: atom_id res chain seq x y z
N MET A 1 -34.19 -13.74 28.91
CA MET A 1 -34.56 -12.35 28.55
C MET A 1 -33.28 -11.53 28.67
N ARG A 2 -32.51 -11.41 27.64
CA ARG A 2 -31.33 -10.52 27.56
C ARG A 2 -31.71 -9.34 26.68
N ALA A 3 -31.50 -8.15 27.18
CA ALA A 3 -31.82 -6.91 26.51
C ALA A 3 -30.87 -6.67 25.34
N ARG A 4 -31.41 -6.44 24.15
CA ARG A 4 -30.65 -5.97 22.98
C ARG A 4 -30.21 -4.52 23.22
N ARG A 5 -28.91 -4.29 23.21
CA ARG A 5 -28.36 -2.93 23.09
C ARG A 5 -28.33 -2.59 21.58
N SER A 6 -29.04 -1.51 21.24
CA SER A 6 -28.93 -0.91 19.91
C SER A 6 -27.66 -0.06 19.87
N SER A 7 -26.68 -0.45 19.08
CA SER A 7 -25.54 0.40 18.74
C SER A 7 -25.97 1.42 17.68
N GLY A 8 -26.00 2.70 18.06
CA GLY A 8 -26.18 3.78 17.10
C GLY A 8 -24.87 3.98 16.32
N LYS A 9 -24.94 3.83 15.03
CA LYS A 9 -23.83 4.14 14.11
C LYS A 9 -23.60 5.66 14.14
N ALA A 10 -22.44 6.08 14.63
CA ALA A 10 -21.95 7.44 14.45
C ALA A 10 -21.15 7.47 13.12
N VAL A 11 -21.73 8.13 12.13
CA VAL A 11 -21.02 8.44 10.88
C VAL A 11 -20.08 9.59 11.19
N LEU A 12 -18.78 9.34 11.20
CA LEU A 12 -17.76 10.37 11.35
C LEU A 12 -17.56 11.04 9.99
N ALA A 13 -18.14 12.22 9.82
CA ALA A 13 -17.90 13.06 8.65
C ALA A 13 -16.57 13.79 8.85
N ILE A 14 -15.55 13.44 8.09
CA ILE A 14 -14.29 14.19 8.03
C ILE A 14 -14.55 15.47 7.23
N ALA A 15 -14.54 16.61 7.92
CA ALA A 15 -14.66 17.91 7.28
C ALA A 15 -13.26 18.40 6.87
N VAL A 16 -13.03 18.48 5.56
CA VAL A 16 -11.85 19.14 4.98
C VAL A 16 -12.00 20.64 5.17
N VAL A 17 -11.15 21.25 5.98
CA VAL A 17 -11.06 22.70 6.15
C VAL A 17 -9.95 23.23 5.24
N ALA A 18 -10.33 23.91 4.17
CA ALA A 18 -9.40 24.63 3.33
C ALA A 18 -9.00 25.96 4.02
N VAL A 19 -7.71 26.13 4.30
CA VAL A 19 -7.14 27.38 4.80
C VAL A 19 -6.29 28.01 3.72
N LEU A 20 -6.68 29.22 3.31
CA LEU A 20 -5.93 30.06 2.35
C LEU A 20 -4.68 30.63 3.01
N ALA A 21 -3.54 30.43 2.38
CA ALA A 21 -2.26 31.01 2.77
C ALA A 21 -2.10 32.43 2.26
N LEU A 22 -1.62 33.32 3.13
CA LEU A 22 -1.15 34.68 2.78
C LEU A 22 0.38 34.68 2.80
N ALA A 23 0.93 35.11 1.68
CA ALA A 23 2.37 35.22 1.45
C ALA A 23 3.00 36.38 2.22
N GLY A 24 4.21 36.16 2.74
CA GLY A 24 5.08 37.23 3.23
C GLY A 24 6.54 36.95 2.88
N CYS A 25 7.11 37.80 2.04
CA CYS A 25 8.52 37.76 1.62
C CYS A 25 9.47 38.32 2.68
N SER A 26 10.64 37.72 2.86
CA SER A 26 11.84 38.47 3.26
C SER A 26 13.13 37.75 2.87
N SER A 27 14.04 38.53 2.34
CA SER A 27 15.29 38.23 1.64
C SER A 27 16.56 38.26 2.51
N GLY A 28 17.59 37.56 2.01
CA GLY A 28 19.03 37.87 2.18
C GLY A 28 19.78 37.01 3.18
N ASP A 29 21.01 36.57 3.06
CA ASP A 29 22.17 36.97 2.27
C ASP A 29 23.31 35.94 2.50
N ASP A 30 24.18 35.80 1.56
CA ASP A 30 25.34 34.93 1.42
C ASP A 30 26.33 34.86 2.58
N THR A 31 27.01 33.68 2.74
CA THR A 31 28.50 33.62 2.82
C THR A 31 29.07 32.22 2.58
N ASP A 32 30.10 32.22 1.78
CA ASP A 32 31.08 31.29 1.25
C ASP A 32 32.01 30.64 2.31
N GLY A 33 32.52 29.41 2.04
CA GLY A 33 33.74 28.94 2.66
C GLY A 33 34.07 27.44 2.74
N GLY A 34 34.77 26.91 1.74
CA GLY A 34 35.98 26.11 1.99
C GLY A 34 35.90 24.58 2.00
N ALA A 35 36.35 23.97 0.93
CA ALA A 35 36.65 22.53 0.77
C ALA A 35 37.86 22.07 1.59
N GLU A 36 37.86 20.79 2.04
CA GLU A 36 39.07 19.98 2.17
C GLU A 36 38.82 18.51 1.81
N ASP A 37 39.74 18.01 1.00
CA ASP A 37 39.84 16.73 0.33
C ASP A 37 40.33 15.62 1.27
N GLY A 38 39.74 14.45 1.25
CA GLY A 38 40.16 13.28 2.03
C GLY A 38 39.84 11.96 1.32
N SER A 39 40.73 11.59 0.38
CA SER A 39 40.74 10.30 -0.32
C SER A 39 40.98 9.14 0.67
N GLY A 40 39.94 8.30 0.86
CA GLY A 40 40.05 7.00 1.49
C GLY A 40 39.40 5.94 0.60
N ALA A 41 40.19 5.04 0.02
CA ALA A 41 39.72 3.94 -0.79
C ALA A 41 38.86 2.99 0.05
N ALA A 42 37.59 2.83 -0.30
CA ALA A 42 36.66 1.85 0.24
C ALA A 42 36.96 0.45 -0.32
N PRO A 43 36.73 -0.63 0.44
CA PRO A 43 36.85 -2.00 -0.04
C PRO A 43 35.80 -2.28 -1.11
N THR A 44 36.24 -2.85 -2.21
CA THR A 44 35.36 -3.32 -3.30
C THR A 44 34.57 -4.52 -2.81
N THR A 45 33.35 -4.29 -2.32
CA THR A 45 32.38 -5.36 -2.12
C THR A 45 31.90 -5.76 -3.50
N THR A 46 32.13 -7.02 -3.87
CA THR A 46 31.55 -7.61 -5.07
C THR A 46 30.04 -7.70 -4.84
N VAL A 47 29.28 -6.76 -5.40
CA VAL A 47 27.83 -6.84 -5.48
C VAL A 47 27.53 -8.09 -6.30
N ALA A 48 26.79 -9.05 -5.73
CA ALA A 48 26.23 -10.15 -6.49
C ALA A 48 25.38 -9.55 -7.62
N ALA A 49 25.43 -10.16 -8.82
CA ALA A 49 24.52 -9.77 -9.88
C ALA A 49 23.07 -9.90 -9.34
N PRO A 50 22.15 -8.95 -9.63
CA PRO A 50 20.77 -9.06 -9.19
C PRO A 50 20.22 -10.42 -9.64
N GLU A 51 19.60 -11.15 -8.72
CA GLU A 51 18.80 -12.33 -9.08
C GLU A 51 17.67 -11.81 -9.99
N GLU A 52 17.42 -12.51 -11.10
CA GLU A 52 16.26 -12.17 -11.94
C GLU A 52 15.01 -12.24 -11.06
N SER A 53 14.14 -11.22 -11.13
CA SER A 53 12.88 -11.17 -10.41
C SER A 53 12.03 -12.43 -10.64
N ASP A 54 11.16 -12.78 -9.66
CA ASP A 54 10.33 -13.98 -9.76
C ASP A 54 9.52 -13.97 -11.06
N PRO A 55 9.71 -14.94 -11.96
CA PRO A 55 8.98 -14.99 -13.22
C PRO A 55 7.47 -15.03 -13.04
N PHE A 56 6.97 -15.61 -11.95
CA PHE A 56 5.54 -15.64 -11.65
C PHE A 56 4.99 -14.23 -11.37
N VAL A 57 5.68 -13.44 -10.56
CA VAL A 57 5.29 -12.05 -10.26
C VAL A 57 5.26 -11.22 -11.53
N ARG A 58 6.33 -11.33 -12.33
CA ARG A 58 6.43 -10.61 -13.61
C ARG A 58 5.32 -11.01 -14.58
N ASP A 59 5.01 -12.30 -14.71
CA ASP A 59 3.95 -12.80 -15.59
C ASP A 59 2.57 -12.31 -15.16
N VAL A 60 2.30 -12.22 -13.85
CA VAL A 60 1.03 -11.70 -13.33
C VAL A 60 0.88 -10.22 -13.68
N VAL A 61 1.89 -9.40 -13.36
CA VAL A 61 1.84 -7.95 -13.70
C VAL A 61 1.69 -7.76 -15.21
N ALA A 62 2.53 -8.43 -16.02
CA ALA A 62 2.48 -8.31 -17.47
C ALA A 62 1.15 -8.76 -18.09
N THR A 63 0.45 -9.69 -17.45
CA THR A 63 -0.87 -10.12 -17.92
C THR A 63 -1.94 -9.09 -17.55
N LEU A 64 -1.98 -8.67 -16.28
CA LEU A 64 -3.02 -7.76 -15.80
C LEU A 64 -2.86 -6.35 -16.40
N ALA A 65 -1.63 -5.86 -16.56
CA ALA A 65 -1.32 -4.57 -17.15
C ALA A 65 -1.15 -4.63 -18.69
N SER A 66 -1.77 -5.60 -19.35
CA SER A 66 -1.71 -5.68 -20.81
C SER A 66 -2.90 -4.98 -21.46
N ASP A 67 -2.71 -4.41 -22.65
CA ASP A 67 -3.77 -3.84 -23.48
C ASP A 67 -4.90 -4.84 -23.78
N ASP A 68 -4.61 -6.14 -23.75
CA ASP A 68 -5.64 -7.19 -23.96
C ASP A 68 -6.71 -7.19 -22.86
N LEU A 69 -6.42 -6.61 -21.68
CA LEU A 69 -7.37 -6.45 -20.58
C LEU A 69 -7.96 -5.03 -20.46
N GLU A 70 -7.71 -4.17 -21.47
CA GLU A 70 -8.40 -2.89 -21.65
C GLU A 70 -8.52 -2.05 -20.36
N GLY A 71 -7.48 -2.09 -19.49
CA GLY A 71 -7.45 -1.37 -18.22
C GLY A 71 -8.41 -1.89 -17.13
N ARG A 72 -8.97 -3.08 -17.27
CA ARG A 72 -9.74 -3.83 -16.23
C ARG A 72 -10.92 -3.09 -15.61
N ASP A 73 -11.49 -2.11 -16.32
CA ASP A 73 -12.62 -1.32 -15.82
C ASP A 73 -13.81 -2.21 -15.42
N ASP A 74 -14.47 -1.85 -14.34
CA ASP A 74 -15.54 -2.63 -13.74
C ASP A 74 -16.72 -2.87 -14.72
N GLY A 75 -17.33 -4.06 -14.62
CA GLY A 75 -18.50 -4.43 -15.45
C GLY A 75 -18.20 -4.65 -16.93
N THR A 76 -16.96 -4.64 -17.37
CA THR A 76 -16.51 -4.89 -18.74
C THR A 76 -16.21 -6.37 -19.00
N GLU A 77 -16.03 -6.74 -20.28
CA GLU A 77 -15.53 -8.08 -20.65
C GLU A 77 -14.08 -8.28 -20.15
N ALA A 78 -13.30 -7.22 -20.08
CA ALA A 78 -11.94 -7.22 -19.56
C ALA A 78 -11.89 -7.49 -18.04
N SER A 79 -12.79 -6.87 -17.25
CA SER A 79 -12.93 -7.21 -15.83
C SER A 79 -13.24 -8.70 -15.63
N VAL A 80 -14.16 -9.28 -16.43
CA VAL A 80 -14.47 -10.71 -16.37
C VAL A 80 -13.24 -11.57 -16.74
N ALA A 81 -12.49 -11.17 -17.76
CA ALA A 81 -11.27 -11.87 -18.16
C ALA A 81 -10.19 -11.83 -17.06
N SER A 82 -10.09 -10.70 -16.35
CA SER A 82 -9.20 -10.56 -15.18
C SER A 82 -9.62 -11.48 -14.03
N GLN A 83 -10.93 -11.59 -13.75
CA GLN A 83 -11.46 -12.55 -12.76
C GLN A 83 -11.12 -13.98 -13.15
N ASP A 84 -11.33 -14.37 -14.41
CA ASP A 84 -11.02 -15.72 -14.91
C ASP A 84 -9.54 -16.03 -14.76
N TYR A 85 -8.67 -15.08 -15.10
CA TYR A 85 -7.22 -15.20 -14.91
C TYR A 85 -6.86 -15.38 -13.43
N LEU A 86 -7.38 -14.57 -12.53
CA LEU A 86 -7.12 -14.67 -11.09
C LEU A 86 -7.57 -16.03 -10.53
N ILE A 87 -8.75 -16.50 -10.93
CA ILE A 87 -9.29 -17.81 -10.52
C ILE A 87 -8.38 -18.93 -11.01
N GLU A 88 -7.88 -18.88 -12.25
CA GLU A 88 -6.94 -19.88 -12.77
C GLU A 88 -5.66 -19.92 -11.92
N GLN A 89 -5.11 -18.76 -11.50
CA GLN A 89 -3.94 -18.72 -10.63
C GLN A 89 -4.25 -19.33 -9.25
N LEU A 90 -5.38 -18.95 -8.65
CA LEU A 90 -5.78 -19.39 -7.30
C LEU A 90 -6.07 -20.88 -7.24
N GLN A 91 -6.70 -21.48 -8.25
CA GLN A 91 -6.99 -22.91 -8.34
C GLN A 91 -5.74 -23.79 -8.26
N ALA A 92 -4.56 -23.23 -8.53
CA ALA A 92 -3.30 -23.97 -8.44
C ALA A 92 -2.85 -24.22 -6.98
N PHE A 93 -3.31 -23.43 -6.00
CA PHE A 93 -2.78 -23.49 -4.63
C PHE A 93 -3.77 -23.11 -3.50
N ALA A 94 -4.98 -22.62 -3.83
CA ALA A 94 -5.98 -22.21 -2.85
C ALA A 94 -7.36 -22.77 -3.21
N GLU A 95 -8.26 -22.83 -2.24
CA GLU A 95 -9.63 -23.31 -2.39
C GLU A 95 -10.62 -22.14 -2.37
N PRO A 96 -11.84 -22.27 -2.95
CA PRO A 96 -12.87 -21.26 -2.73
C PRO A 96 -13.29 -21.27 -1.24
N ILE A 97 -13.71 -20.12 -0.73
CA ILE A 97 -14.16 -20.05 0.68
C ILE A 97 -15.38 -20.96 0.93
N SER A 98 -16.19 -21.16 -0.10
CA SER A 98 -17.34 -22.08 -0.05
C SER A 98 -17.62 -22.63 -1.44
N GLY A 99 -18.22 -23.82 -1.51
CA GLY A 99 -18.58 -24.45 -2.78
C GLY A 99 -17.60 -25.54 -3.22
N ASP A 100 -17.61 -25.86 -4.51
CA ASP A 100 -16.78 -26.90 -5.12
C ASP A 100 -15.56 -26.26 -5.78
N ALA A 101 -14.36 -26.68 -5.40
CA ALA A 101 -13.11 -26.14 -5.96
C ALA A 101 -12.96 -26.37 -7.48
N ALA A 102 -13.72 -27.30 -8.06
CA ALA A 102 -13.78 -27.49 -9.49
C ALA A 102 -14.72 -26.50 -10.21
N ASP A 103 -15.50 -25.73 -9.47
CA ASP A 103 -16.40 -24.70 -9.99
C ASP A 103 -15.72 -23.33 -9.91
N PRO A 104 -15.34 -22.70 -11.02
CA PRO A 104 -14.75 -21.35 -11.00
C PRO A 104 -15.64 -20.30 -10.35
N ASP A 105 -16.97 -20.44 -10.47
CA ASP A 105 -17.91 -19.48 -9.88
C ASP A 105 -17.92 -19.54 -8.34
N ALA A 106 -17.39 -20.60 -7.73
CA ALA A 106 -17.24 -20.69 -6.29
C ALA A 106 -16.20 -19.71 -5.70
N TYR A 107 -15.33 -19.14 -6.53
CA TYR A 107 -14.35 -18.11 -6.13
C TYR A 107 -14.92 -16.68 -6.23
N ARG A 108 -16.11 -16.49 -6.79
CA ARG A 108 -16.72 -15.17 -7.00
C ARG A 108 -17.65 -14.80 -5.85
N GLN A 109 -17.49 -13.58 -5.37
CA GLN A 109 -18.49 -12.91 -4.54
C GLN A 109 -19.15 -11.83 -5.39
N GLU A 110 -20.28 -12.17 -6.02
CA GLU A 110 -21.04 -11.23 -6.85
C GLU A 110 -21.76 -10.19 -5.98
N PHE A 111 -21.76 -8.94 -6.43
CA PHE A 111 -22.53 -7.85 -5.84
C PHE A 111 -23.08 -6.91 -6.92
N ALA A 112 -23.78 -5.85 -6.52
CA ALA A 112 -24.34 -4.90 -7.48
C ALA A 112 -23.23 -4.23 -8.30
N ASN A 113 -23.15 -4.59 -9.57
CA ASN A 113 -22.21 -4.09 -10.59
C ASN A 113 -20.72 -4.45 -10.36
N GLY A 114 -20.42 -5.49 -9.56
CA GLY A 114 -19.04 -5.92 -9.35
C GLY A 114 -18.93 -7.35 -8.88
N THR A 115 -17.71 -7.87 -8.84
CA THR A 115 -17.42 -9.26 -8.44
C THR A 115 -16.06 -9.35 -7.78
N ASN A 116 -15.99 -9.54 -6.46
CA ASN A 116 -14.73 -9.89 -5.81
C ASN A 116 -14.31 -11.32 -6.16
N VAL A 117 -13.00 -11.55 -6.27
CA VAL A 117 -12.44 -12.90 -6.38
C VAL A 117 -11.81 -13.29 -5.04
N LEU A 118 -12.32 -14.36 -4.43
CA LEU A 118 -11.98 -14.77 -3.07
C LEU A 118 -11.52 -16.23 -3.04
N ALA A 119 -10.45 -16.49 -2.30
CA ALA A 119 -9.97 -17.84 -2.05
C ALA A 119 -9.51 -18.02 -0.60
N VAL A 120 -9.32 -19.24 -0.15
CA VAL A 120 -8.79 -19.57 1.17
C VAL A 120 -7.69 -20.61 1.08
N ILE A 121 -6.65 -20.42 1.87
CA ILE A 121 -5.65 -21.43 2.20
C ILE A 121 -6.01 -21.90 3.61
N PRO A 122 -6.52 -23.16 3.77
CA PRO A 122 -7.02 -23.61 5.06
C PRO A 122 -5.92 -23.74 6.12
N GLY A 123 -6.19 -23.26 7.31
CA GLY A 123 -5.34 -23.43 8.49
C GLY A 123 -5.44 -24.85 9.06
N ALA A 124 -4.39 -25.29 9.77
CA ALA A 124 -4.32 -26.62 10.37
C ALA A 124 -4.85 -26.69 11.81
N GLU A 125 -4.57 -25.68 12.64
CA GLU A 125 -4.89 -25.68 14.08
C GLU A 125 -5.98 -24.67 14.46
N LEU A 126 -5.94 -23.48 13.87
CA LEU A 126 -6.84 -22.35 14.10
C LEU A 126 -7.55 -22.02 12.78
N ALA A 127 -8.14 -23.04 12.16
CA ALA A 127 -8.74 -22.92 10.83
C ALA A 127 -9.91 -21.94 10.74
N ASP A 128 -10.53 -21.61 11.87
CA ASP A 128 -11.62 -20.65 11.98
C ASP A 128 -11.14 -19.21 12.34
N GLU A 129 -9.82 -18.98 12.42
CA GLU A 129 -9.20 -17.66 12.53
C GLU A 129 -8.52 -17.30 11.20
N TYR A 130 -8.66 -16.05 10.76
CA TYR A 130 -8.29 -15.65 9.40
C TYR A 130 -7.33 -14.47 9.37
N VAL A 131 -6.32 -14.54 8.52
CA VAL A 131 -5.57 -13.38 8.04
C VAL A 131 -6.05 -13.11 6.62
N VAL A 132 -6.53 -11.90 6.34
CA VAL A 132 -6.92 -11.49 4.99
C VAL A 132 -5.70 -10.84 4.32
N VAL A 133 -5.41 -11.24 3.09
CA VAL A 133 -4.35 -10.67 2.24
C VAL A 133 -5.00 -10.28 0.93
N GLY A 134 -4.89 -9.03 0.52
CA GLY A 134 -5.63 -8.59 -0.66
C GLY A 134 -5.10 -7.34 -1.36
N ALA A 135 -5.64 -7.13 -2.54
CA ALA A 135 -5.42 -6.00 -3.43
C ALA A 135 -6.65 -5.82 -4.32
N HIS A 136 -6.92 -4.63 -4.83
CA HIS A 136 -7.93 -4.49 -5.88
C HIS A 136 -7.36 -4.91 -7.23
N TYR A 137 -8.24 -5.38 -8.13
CA TYR A 137 -7.83 -5.84 -9.46
C TYR A 137 -8.43 -4.99 -10.58
N ASP A 138 -9.44 -4.17 -10.28
CA ASP A 138 -9.99 -3.19 -11.21
C ASP A 138 -9.01 -2.04 -11.44
N HIS A 139 -9.22 -1.30 -12.54
CA HIS A 139 -8.59 -0.01 -12.79
C HIS A 139 -9.49 0.80 -13.74
N LEU A 140 -8.99 1.90 -14.29
CA LEU A 140 -9.77 2.98 -14.88
C LEU A 140 -10.19 2.75 -16.34
N GLY A 141 -9.83 1.63 -16.97
CA GLY A 141 -10.17 1.40 -18.37
C GLY A 141 -9.54 2.42 -19.31
N ASN A 142 -10.31 3.43 -19.70
CA ASN A 142 -9.86 4.55 -20.51
C ASN A 142 -10.26 5.92 -19.91
N ASP A 143 -10.49 5.97 -18.59
CA ASP A 143 -10.93 7.19 -17.87
C ASP A 143 -9.82 7.73 -16.95
N CYS A 144 -8.55 7.57 -17.33
CA CYS A 144 -7.39 8.17 -16.66
C CYS A 144 -6.95 9.47 -17.32
N ASP A 145 -5.94 10.12 -16.74
CA ASP A 145 -5.36 11.35 -17.29
C ASP A 145 -4.44 11.03 -18.49
N ASP A 146 -4.15 12.05 -19.29
CA ASP A 146 -3.22 12.03 -20.43
C ASP A 146 -3.58 11.09 -21.60
N VAL A 147 -4.83 10.59 -21.66
CA VAL A 147 -5.35 9.78 -22.78
C VAL A 147 -5.18 10.49 -24.10
N THR A 148 -4.63 9.79 -25.11
CA THR A 148 -4.39 10.28 -26.46
C THR A 148 -5.12 9.42 -27.50
N ALA A 149 -5.00 9.74 -28.78
CA ALA A 149 -5.55 8.90 -29.86
C ALA A 149 -4.65 7.71 -30.21
N GLU A 150 -3.41 7.75 -29.77
CA GLU A 150 -2.38 6.73 -29.96
C GLU A 150 -2.32 5.77 -28.76
N ASP A 151 -2.71 6.25 -27.58
CA ASP A 151 -2.73 5.53 -26.34
C ASP A 151 -3.92 6.00 -25.51
N ASP A 152 -4.91 5.11 -25.31
CA ASP A 152 -6.16 5.38 -24.63
C ASP A 152 -6.53 4.30 -23.60
N ILE A 153 -5.56 3.45 -23.20
CA ILE A 153 -5.76 2.40 -22.20
C ILE A 153 -4.96 2.75 -20.95
N CYS A 154 -5.63 2.70 -19.81
CA CYS A 154 -5.03 2.90 -18.50
C CYS A 154 -4.68 1.53 -17.94
N ASN A 155 -3.45 1.05 -18.18
CA ASN A 155 -3.06 -0.32 -17.87
C ASN A 155 -2.88 -0.59 -16.37
N GLY A 156 -2.59 0.42 -15.54
CA GLY A 156 -2.52 0.30 -14.10
C GLY A 156 -1.54 -0.78 -13.65
N ALA A 157 -0.26 -0.68 -14.08
CA ALA A 157 0.74 -1.69 -13.76
C ALA A 157 1.16 -1.62 -12.29
N THR A 158 1.39 -0.43 -11.77
CA THR A 158 1.65 -0.21 -10.33
C THR A 158 0.35 -0.09 -9.55
N ASP A 159 -0.69 0.43 -10.17
CA ASP A 159 -2.04 0.60 -9.64
C ASP A 159 -3.07 -0.26 -10.39
N ASN A 160 -3.35 -1.51 -10.06
CA ASN A 160 -2.77 -2.22 -8.93
C ASN A 160 -2.41 -3.67 -9.34
N ALA A 161 -1.95 -3.88 -10.62
CA ALA A 161 -1.53 -5.19 -11.08
C ALA A 161 -0.35 -5.74 -10.24
N ALA A 162 0.57 -4.86 -9.81
CA ALA A 162 1.70 -5.24 -8.96
C ALA A 162 1.24 -5.62 -7.54
N GLY A 163 0.26 -4.94 -6.96
CA GLY A 163 -0.34 -5.33 -5.67
C GLY A 163 -1.06 -6.67 -5.74
N VAL A 164 -1.79 -6.93 -6.83
CA VAL A 164 -2.40 -8.25 -7.10
C VAL A 164 -1.32 -9.34 -7.18
N ALA A 165 -0.22 -9.08 -7.90
CA ALA A 165 0.90 -10.02 -7.99
C ALA A 165 1.52 -10.28 -6.63
N ALA A 166 1.67 -9.25 -5.77
CA ALA A 166 2.17 -9.39 -4.42
C ALA A 166 1.27 -10.28 -3.56
N ALA A 167 -0.04 -10.03 -3.55
CA ALA A 167 -1.01 -10.84 -2.79
C ALA A 167 -1.01 -12.31 -3.25
N LEU A 168 -0.99 -12.57 -4.57
CA LEU A 168 -0.89 -13.92 -5.14
C LEU A 168 0.43 -14.60 -4.75
N ALA A 169 1.56 -13.90 -4.80
CA ALA A 169 2.87 -14.45 -4.47
C ALA A 169 2.96 -14.81 -2.98
N VAL A 170 2.47 -13.96 -2.07
CA VAL A 170 2.38 -14.25 -0.64
C VAL A 170 1.52 -15.49 -0.39
N GLY A 171 0.32 -15.56 -0.98
CA GLY A 171 -0.56 -16.72 -0.84
C GLY A 171 0.08 -18.02 -1.37
N LYS A 172 0.68 -17.95 -2.55
CA LYS A 172 1.37 -19.09 -3.17
C LYS A 172 2.54 -19.61 -2.32
N ALA A 173 3.32 -18.70 -1.72
CA ALA A 173 4.43 -19.06 -0.84
C ALA A 173 3.92 -19.76 0.44
N ILE A 174 2.86 -19.23 1.08
CA ILE A 174 2.24 -19.83 2.27
C ILE A 174 1.66 -21.21 1.94
N ALA A 175 0.95 -21.35 0.83
CA ALA A 175 0.38 -22.64 0.41
C ALA A 175 1.47 -23.67 0.02
N GLY A 176 2.62 -23.21 -0.46
CA GLY A 176 3.76 -24.02 -0.85
C GLY A 176 4.69 -24.44 0.30
N ALA A 177 4.45 -23.97 1.53
CA ALA A 177 5.24 -24.34 2.69
C ALA A 177 5.09 -25.85 3.03
N ASP A 178 6.14 -26.44 3.65
CA ASP A 178 6.13 -27.86 4.04
C ASP A 178 5.02 -28.19 5.06
N GLU A 179 4.60 -27.21 5.87
CA GLU A 179 3.54 -27.33 6.86
C GLU A 179 2.42 -26.34 6.53
N ALA A 180 1.17 -26.76 6.64
CA ALA A 180 0.02 -25.86 6.47
C ALA A 180 0.07 -24.73 7.51
N PRO A 181 -0.39 -23.51 7.16
CA PRO A 181 -0.43 -22.40 8.09
C PRO A 181 -1.29 -22.76 9.31
N ARG A 182 -1.03 -22.16 10.44
CA ARG A 182 -1.79 -22.45 11.66
C ARG A 182 -3.20 -21.85 11.57
N ARG A 183 -3.32 -20.58 11.09
CA ARG A 183 -4.58 -19.91 10.77
C ARG A 183 -4.86 -19.99 9.27
N SER A 184 -6.10 -19.87 8.89
CA SER A 184 -6.48 -19.75 7.49
C SER A 184 -6.06 -18.41 6.92
N VAL A 185 -5.67 -18.41 5.63
CA VAL A 185 -5.39 -17.17 4.89
C VAL A 185 -6.46 -16.97 3.83
N VAL A 186 -7.20 -15.87 3.90
CA VAL A 186 -8.14 -15.45 2.85
C VAL A 186 -7.38 -14.58 1.87
N LEU A 187 -7.35 -14.99 0.61
CA LEU A 187 -6.86 -14.17 -0.50
C LEU A 187 -8.07 -13.44 -1.11
N ALA A 188 -8.00 -12.14 -1.19
CA ALA A 188 -9.11 -11.30 -1.59
C ALA A 188 -8.66 -10.29 -2.66
N PHE A 189 -9.29 -10.37 -3.84
CA PHE A 189 -9.07 -9.45 -4.95
C PHE A 189 -10.34 -8.66 -5.16
N TRP A 190 -10.26 -7.37 -4.80
CA TRP A 190 -11.42 -6.49 -4.77
C TRP A 190 -11.73 -5.96 -6.17
N ASP A 191 -13.01 -5.86 -6.48
CA ASP A 191 -13.53 -5.14 -7.63
C ASP A 191 -14.01 -3.76 -7.19
N ARG A 192 -13.92 -2.75 -8.05
CA ARG A 192 -14.45 -1.41 -7.83
C ARG A 192 -13.86 -0.71 -6.59
N GLU A 193 -12.57 -0.83 -6.41
CA GLU A 193 -11.84 0.02 -5.45
C GLU A 193 -11.90 1.47 -5.91
N GLU A 194 -11.69 1.71 -7.21
CA GLU A 194 -11.72 3.01 -7.87
C GLU A 194 -13.11 3.69 -7.79
N ASP A 195 -14.15 2.92 -7.46
CA ASP A 195 -15.52 3.35 -7.22
C ASP A 195 -15.88 3.32 -5.71
N ASP A 196 -15.18 4.08 -4.89
CA ASP A 196 -15.44 4.22 -3.45
C ASP A 196 -15.36 2.90 -2.65
N PHE A 197 -14.40 2.01 -2.97
CA PHE A 197 -14.13 0.75 -2.26
C PHE A 197 -15.29 -0.25 -2.26
N ALA A 198 -16.07 -0.29 -3.35
CA ALA A 198 -17.34 -1.02 -3.37
C ALA A 198 -17.16 -2.52 -3.08
N GLY A 199 -16.07 -3.15 -3.56
CA GLY A 199 -15.78 -4.57 -3.36
C GLY A 199 -15.46 -4.92 -1.90
N SER A 200 -14.54 -4.22 -1.28
CA SER A 200 -14.19 -4.45 0.13
C SER A 200 -15.33 -4.07 1.09
N LEU A 201 -16.10 -3.03 0.77
CA LEU A 201 -17.34 -2.72 1.50
C LEU A 201 -18.37 -3.85 1.39
N GLN A 202 -18.50 -4.50 0.21
CA GLN A 202 -19.39 -5.66 0.04
C GLN A 202 -18.93 -6.84 0.87
N PHE A 203 -17.61 -7.12 0.92
CA PHE A 203 -17.06 -8.17 1.77
C PHE A 203 -17.42 -7.95 3.24
N LEU A 204 -17.29 -6.73 3.76
CA LEU A 204 -17.65 -6.38 5.13
C LEU A 204 -19.17 -6.40 5.38
N ALA A 205 -19.99 -6.11 4.37
CA ALA A 205 -21.45 -6.12 4.48
C ALA A 205 -22.04 -7.54 4.46
N GLU A 206 -21.48 -8.43 3.66
CA GLU A 206 -21.88 -9.83 3.51
C GLU A 206 -20.64 -10.75 3.61
N PRO A 207 -20.00 -10.82 4.79
CA PRO A 207 -18.73 -11.48 4.94
C PRO A 207 -18.86 -13.01 4.79
N PRO A 208 -18.00 -13.64 3.95
CA PRO A 208 -18.02 -15.10 3.79
C PRO A 208 -17.40 -15.84 4.99
N VAL A 209 -16.68 -15.11 5.84
CA VAL A 209 -16.10 -15.58 7.11
C VAL A 209 -16.52 -14.63 8.24
N PRO A 210 -16.62 -15.06 9.52
CA PRO A 210 -16.96 -14.15 10.61
C PRO A 210 -15.91 -13.05 10.76
N LEU A 211 -16.31 -11.78 10.76
CA LEU A 211 -15.38 -10.66 10.88
C LEU A 211 -14.67 -10.61 12.24
N GLU A 212 -15.33 -11.11 13.31
CA GLU A 212 -14.75 -11.24 14.65
C GLU A 212 -13.58 -12.25 14.71
N ASP A 213 -13.44 -13.10 13.70
CA ASP A 213 -12.37 -14.10 13.59
C ASP A 213 -11.26 -13.63 12.61
N VAL A 214 -11.39 -12.45 12.02
CA VAL A 214 -10.34 -11.82 11.18
C VAL A 214 -9.30 -11.16 12.08
N VAL A 215 -8.09 -11.71 12.08
CA VAL A 215 -6.97 -11.26 12.92
C VAL A 215 -6.37 -9.95 12.42
N ALA A 216 -6.17 -9.85 11.12
CA ALA A 216 -5.66 -8.65 10.46
C ALA A 216 -5.94 -8.69 8.95
N TYR A 217 -5.93 -7.52 8.32
CA TYR A 217 -5.92 -7.37 6.87
C TYR A 217 -4.59 -6.78 6.40
N VAL A 218 -3.91 -7.48 5.49
CA VAL A 218 -2.71 -7.04 4.79
C VAL A 218 -3.12 -6.59 3.40
N ASN A 219 -3.02 -5.30 3.14
CA ASN A 219 -3.41 -4.64 1.90
C ASN A 219 -2.19 -4.29 1.04
N PHE A 220 -2.30 -4.48 -0.26
CA PHE A 220 -1.33 -4.01 -1.25
C PHE A 220 -2.00 -3.06 -2.21
N ASP A 221 -1.41 -1.87 -2.38
CA ASP A 221 -1.87 -0.92 -3.36
C ASP A 221 -0.73 0.03 -3.73
N ILE A 222 -0.44 0.14 -5.02
CA ILE A 222 0.72 0.79 -5.60
C ILE A 222 2.02 0.17 -5.11
N GLN A 223 2.48 -0.85 -5.80
CA GLN A 223 3.69 -1.60 -5.49
C GLN A 223 4.69 -1.54 -6.64
N GLY A 224 5.99 -1.63 -6.31
CA GLY A 224 7.06 -1.58 -7.30
C GLY A 224 7.18 -0.23 -7.99
N ALA A 225 6.61 0.83 -7.43
CA ALA A 225 6.67 2.18 -7.95
C ALA A 225 7.81 2.97 -7.30
N ASN A 226 8.58 3.70 -8.09
CA ASN A 226 9.61 4.60 -7.59
C ASN A 226 9.08 6.03 -7.54
N LEU A 227 8.94 6.59 -6.33
CA LEU A 227 8.50 7.97 -6.15
C LEU A 227 9.52 8.98 -6.70
N SER A 228 10.77 8.62 -6.63
CA SER A 228 11.90 9.34 -7.20
C SER A 228 13.13 8.43 -7.21
N PRO A 229 14.17 8.71 -8.00
CA PRO A 229 15.38 7.88 -8.06
C PRO A 229 16.07 7.69 -6.71
N SER A 230 16.02 8.69 -5.82
CA SER A 230 16.61 8.58 -4.48
C SER A 230 15.80 7.70 -3.52
N LEU A 231 14.55 7.36 -3.85
CA LEU A 231 13.66 6.51 -3.07
C LEU A 231 13.45 5.11 -3.65
N ALA A 232 14.25 4.69 -4.63
CA ALA A 232 14.14 3.37 -5.25
C ALA A 232 14.26 2.20 -4.23
N GLU A 233 15.03 2.40 -3.15
CA GLU A 233 15.20 1.41 -2.08
C GLU A 233 14.32 1.70 -0.85
N ALA A 234 13.24 2.49 -1.01
CA ALA A 234 12.33 2.83 0.08
C ALA A 234 10.87 2.55 -0.29
N THR A 235 10.09 2.09 0.68
CA THR A 235 8.65 1.87 0.59
C THR A 235 7.97 2.29 1.88
N VAL A 236 6.66 2.40 1.88
CA VAL A 236 5.86 2.81 3.03
C VAL A 236 4.97 1.67 3.52
N MET A 237 4.82 1.57 4.83
CA MET A 237 3.91 0.64 5.48
C MET A 237 3.05 1.42 6.48
N VAL A 238 1.73 1.32 6.36
CA VAL A 238 0.77 2.13 7.11
C VAL A 238 -0.12 1.26 7.99
N GLY A 239 -0.46 1.75 9.18
CA GLY A 239 -1.57 1.24 9.98
C GLY A 239 -1.23 0.12 10.96
N ALA A 240 0.02 -0.30 11.09
CA ALA A 240 0.40 -1.37 12.04
C ALA A 240 -0.01 -1.08 13.50
N GLU A 241 -0.11 0.20 13.88
CA GLU A 241 -0.54 0.60 15.22
C GLU A 241 -2.01 0.23 15.50
N THR A 242 -2.84 0.03 14.47
CA THR A 242 -4.25 -0.34 14.63
C THR A 242 -4.46 -1.67 15.35
N GLY A 243 -3.49 -2.58 15.26
CA GLY A 243 -3.47 -3.87 15.95
C GLY A 243 -2.68 -3.87 17.27
N GLY A 244 -2.36 -2.67 17.77
CA GLY A 244 -1.66 -2.49 19.04
C GLY A 244 -0.23 -3.01 19.03
N PRO A 245 0.38 -3.23 20.23
CA PRO A 245 1.78 -3.61 20.34
C PRO A 245 2.15 -4.91 19.61
N ASN A 246 1.19 -5.84 19.47
CA ASN A 246 1.44 -7.13 18.84
C ASN A 246 1.65 -6.96 17.32
N LEU A 247 0.77 -6.21 16.64
CA LEU A 247 0.92 -5.96 15.20
C LEU A 247 2.15 -5.09 14.91
N ILE A 248 2.42 -4.07 15.74
CA ILE A 248 3.65 -3.27 15.63
C ILE A 248 4.90 -4.16 15.74
N ALA A 249 4.92 -5.10 16.68
CA ALA A 249 6.07 -6.00 16.85
C ALA A 249 6.26 -6.92 15.64
N SER A 250 5.19 -7.52 15.11
CA SER A 250 5.21 -8.37 13.92
C SER A 250 5.70 -7.57 12.69
N ALA A 251 5.15 -6.37 12.48
CA ALA A 251 5.52 -5.49 11.40
C ALA A 251 6.99 -5.05 11.50
N THR A 252 7.45 -4.66 12.69
CA THR A 252 8.86 -4.30 12.94
C THR A 252 9.79 -5.45 12.63
N ALA A 253 9.49 -6.66 13.11
CA ALA A 253 10.33 -7.83 12.86
C ALA A 253 10.42 -8.18 11.37
N ALA A 254 9.32 -8.01 10.62
CA ALA A 254 9.30 -8.24 9.17
C ALA A 254 10.16 -7.23 8.41
N THR A 255 10.08 -5.95 8.78
CA THR A 255 10.82 -4.87 8.13
C THR A 255 12.31 -4.88 8.49
N GLU A 256 12.68 -5.16 9.74
CA GLU A 256 14.09 -5.30 10.16
C GLU A 256 14.83 -6.46 9.46
N ALA A 257 14.09 -7.44 8.96
CA ALA A 257 14.66 -8.57 8.21
C ALA A 257 14.76 -8.31 6.69
N SER A 258 14.38 -7.13 6.22
CA SER A 258 14.39 -6.71 4.81
C SER A 258 15.61 -5.83 4.52
N ASP A 259 16.13 -5.92 3.30
CA ASP A 259 17.12 -4.97 2.79
C ASP A 259 16.45 -3.68 2.28
N LEU A 260 15.14 -3.73 1.96
CA LEU A 260 14.34 -2.57 1.57
C LEU A 260 14.02 -1.70 2.79
N THR A 261 14.27 -0.42 2.70
CA THR A 261 13.90 0.55 3.74
C THR A 261 12.37 0.70 3.77
N THR A 262 11.72 0.06 4.74
CA THR A 262 10.28 0.21 4.93
C THR A 262 10.00 1.26 5.99
N VAL A 263 9.29 2.33 5.63
CA VAL A 263 8.97 3.46 6.49
C VAL A 263 7.60 3.24 7.15
N PRO A 264 7.53 2.97 8.47
CA PRO A 264 6.25 2.80 9.15
C PRO A 264 5.60 4.17 9.40
N LEU A 265 4.30 4.26 9.11
CA LEU A 265 3.46 5.43 9.36
C LEU A 265 2.13 5.00 9.96
N SER A 266 1.54 5.87 10.80
CA SER A 266 0.20 5.67 11.34
C SER A 266 -0.88 5.70 10.24
N LEU A 267 -2.02 5.06 10.51
CA LEU A 267 -3.18 4.92 9.60
C LEU A 267 -3.61 6.23 8.94
N LEU A 268 -3.52 7.36 9.67
CA LEU A 268 -3.84 8.68 9.16
C LEU A 268 -3.12 9.01 7.84
N PHE A 269 -1.88 8.53 7.68
CA PHE A 269 -1.04 8.84 6.52
C PHE A 269 -1.32 7.97 5.30
N GLY A 270 -2.12 6.91 5.45
CA GLY A 270 -2.75 6.22 4.32
C GLY A 270 -3.91 7.02 3.69
N GLN A 271 -4.32 8.12 4.34
CA GLN A 271 -5.31 9.10 3.87
C GLN A 271 -6.65 8.50 3.41
N GLY A 272 -6.93 7.24 3.78
CA GLY A 272 -8.14 6.53 3.37
C GLY A 272 -8.20 6.26 1.86
N ARG A 273 -7.07 6.04 1.22
CA ARG A 273 -6.92 5.95 -0.23
C ARG A 273 -6.88 4.51 -0.77
N SER A 274 -7.22 3.50 0.04
CA SER A 274 -7.29 2.11 -0.38
C SER A 274 -8.18 1.30 0.56
N ASP A 275 -8.43 0.06 0.24
CA ASP A 275 -9.31 -0.88 0.95
C ASP A 275 -8.99 -1.08 2.44
N HIS A 276 -7.73 -0.87 2.87
CA HIS A 276 -7.36 -0.90 4.28
C HIS A 276 -8.22 0.02 5.16
N ALA A 277 -8.66 1.15 4.60
CA ALA A 277 -9.41 2.16 5.34
C ALA A 277 -10.78 1.65 5.78
N VAL A 278 -11.47 0.87 4.94
CA VAL A 278 -12.80 0.33 5.27
C VAL A 278 -12.71 -0.79 6.29
N PHE A 279 -11.66 -1.61 6.27
CA PHE A 279 -11.39 -2.62 7.30
C PHE A 279 -11.07 -1.98 8.64
N ALA A 280 -10.19 -0.99 8.68
CA ALA A 280 -9.87 -0.24 9.90
C ALA A 280 -11.11 0.45 10.48
N ALA A 281 -11.99 1.02 9.64
CA ALA A 281 -13.24 1.63 10.06
C ALA A 281 -14.24 0.64 10.67
N ASP A 282 -14.16 -0.65 10.29
CA ASP A 282 -14.97 -1.73 10.89
C ASP A 282 -14.30 -2.36 12.14
N GLY A 283 -13.11 -1.88 12.52
CA GLY A 283 -12.39 -2.29 13.73
C GLY A 283 -11.51 -3.52 13.53
N ILE A 284 -11.05 -3.78 12.33
CA ILE A 284 -10.11 -4.84 11.99
C ILE A 284 -8.71 -4.24 11.91
N PRO A 285 -7.69 -4.83 12.57
CA PRO A 285 -6.29 -4.42 12.43
C PRO A 285 -5.83 -4.48 10.97
N VAL A 286 -5.07 -3.48 10.52
CA VAL A 286 -4.61 -3.39 9.12
C VAL A 286 -3.12 -3.13 9.03
N VAL A 287 -2.51 -3.66 7.98
CA VAL A 287 -1.22 -3.22 7.47
C VAL A 287 -1.35 -2.98 5.97
N PHE A 288 -1.04 -1.78 5.55
CA PHE A 288 -1.10 -1.35 4.17
C PHE A 288 0.31 -1.09 3.64
N PHE A 289 0.75 -1.90 2.68
CA PHE A 289 1.98 -1.72 1.93
C PHE A 289 1.70 -0.86 0.71
N THR A 290 2.49 0.22 0.51
CA THR A 290 2.29 1.15 -0.59
C THR A 290 3.57 1.90 -0.92
N ASP A 291 3.72 2.29 -2.19
CA ASP A 291 4.70 3.28 -2.62
C ASP A 291 4.07 4.68 -2.77
N ALA A 292 2.92 4.91 -2.14
CA ALA A 292 2.12 6.13 -2.26
C ALA A 292 1.75 6.44 -3.73
N ASN A 293 1.28 7.64 -4.04
CA ASN A 293 0.96 8.01 -5.42
C ASN A 293 2.25 8.29 -6.19
N ALA A 294 2.62 7.37 -7.06
CA ALA A 294 3.75 7.55 -7.98
C ALA A 294 3.46 8.61 -9.05
N PRO A 295 4.47 9.15 -9.73
CA PRO A 295 4.26 10.17 -10.77
C PRO A 295 3.34 9.75 -11.92
N CYS A 296 3.26 8.45 -12.22
CA CYS A 296 2.41 7.91 -13.29
C CYS A 296 1.01 7.48 -12.80
N TYR A 297 0.67 7.77 -11.54
CA TYR A 297 -0.61 7.39 -10.93
C TYR A 297 -1.80 7.95 -11.73
N HIS A 298 -2.72 7.07 -12.13
CA HIS A 298 -3.93 7.38 -12.90
C HIS A 298 -3.65 8.04 -14.26
N THR A 299 -2.55 7.66 -14.90
CA THR A 299 -2.20 8.07 -16.27
C THR A 299 -2.03 6.86 -17.19
N VAL A 300 -2.02 7.09 -18.50
CA VAL A 300 -1.69 6.04 -19.50
C VAL A 300 -0.24 5.53 -19.40
N ASP A 301 0.62 6.25 -18.68
CA ASP A 301 2.03 5.88 -18.51
C ASP A 301 2.26 4.89 -17.34
N ASP A 302 1.20 4.49 -16.58
CA ASP A 302 1.33 3.41 -15.57
C ASP A 302 1.40 2.03 -16.24
N GLU A 303 2.53 1.79 -16.86
CA GLU A 303 2.84 0.65 -17.72
C GLU A 303 3.81 -0.34 -17.06
N LEU A 304 3.90 -1.54 -17.67
CA LEU A 304 4.80 -2.59 -17.20
C LEU A 304 6.25 -2.13 -17.06
N GLU A 305 6.69 -1.23 -17.93
CA GLU A 305 8.05 -0.73 -18.03
C GLU A 305 8.51 0.08 -16.81
N ILE A 306 7.57 0.70 -16.10
CA ILE A 306 7.91 1.50 -14.91
C ILE A 306 7.98 0.67 -13.63
N VAL A 307 7.54 -0.59 -13.65
CA VAL A 307 7.55 -1.44 -12.47
C VAL A 307 8.97 -1.87 -12.11
N ASP A 308 9.43 -1.46 -10.94
CA ASP A 308 10.66 -1.94 -10.34
C ASP A 308 10.43 -3.31 -9.69
N PHE A 309 10.71 -4.36 -10.45
CA PHE A 309 10.51 -5.74 -10.00
C PHE A 309 11.47 -6.18 -8.89
N GLU A 310 12.66 -5.58 -8.77
CA GLU A 310 13.58 -5.87 -7.68
C GLU A 310 13.03 -5.34 -6.35
N LYS A 311 12.48 -4.13 -6.37
CA LYS A 311 11.75 -3.54 -5.24
C LYS A 311 10.50 -4.33 -4.89
N LEU A 312 9.68 -4.70 -5.89
CA LEU A 312 8.47 -5.50 -5.72
C LEU A 312 8.75 -6.85 -5.04
N ASP A 313 9.79 -7.56 -5.46
CA ASP A 313 10.21 -8.83 -4.85
C ASP A 313 10.58 -8.65 -3.36
N GLN A 314 11.22 -7.53 -2.99
CA GLN A 314 11.56 -7.22 -1.61
C GLN A 314 10.32 -6.84 -0.78
N GLN A 315 9.37 -6.10 -1.37
CA GLN A 315 8.08 -5.79 -0.74
C GLN A 315 7.30 -7.08 -0.45
N ILE A 316 7.21 -7.98 -1.43
CA ILE A 316 6.60 -9.31 -1.28
C ILE A 316 7.29 -10.10 -0.16
N ALA A 317 8.62 -10.15 -0.13
CA ALA A 317 9.35 -10.87 0.90
C ALA A 317 9.10 -10.31 2.32
N THR A 318 8.94 -9.00 2.44
CA THR A 318 8.62 -8.34 3.72
C THR A 318 7.19 -8.66 4.16
N ALA A 319 6.23 -8.54 3.24
CA ALA A 319 4.83 -8.86 3.50
C ALA A 319 4.60 -10.35 3.79
N LEU A 320 5.35 -11.24 3.13
CA LEU A 320 5.32 -12.68 3.41
C LEU A 320 5.75 -12.96 4.86
N ARG A 321 6.87 -12.39 5.32
CA ARG A 321 7.32 -12.55 6.71
C ARG A 321 6.29 -12.06 7.72
N LEU A 322 5.68 -10.90 7.45
CA LEU A 322 4.60 -10.40 8.30
C LEU A 322 3.41 -11.38 8.33
N THR A 323 2.98 -11.86 7.17
CA THR A 323 1.85 -12.77 7.07
C THR A 323 2.16 -14.11 7.73
N GLU A 324 3.36 -14.67 7.55
CA GLU A 324 3.81 -15.88 8.23
C GLU A 324 3.78 -15.73 9.75
N ASP A 325 4.20 -14.56 10.29
CA ASP A 325 4.11 -14.30 11.72
C ASP A 325 2.66 -14.21 12.18
N LEU A 326 1.81 -13.48 11.47
CA LEU A 326 0.38 -13.35 11.80
C LEU A 326 -0.38 -14.68 11.79
N VAL A 327 -0.04 -15.60 10.88
CA VAL A 327 -0.68 -16.93 10.86
C VAL A 327 -0.14 -17.85 11.94
N ALA A 328 1.07 -17.61 12.47
CA ALA A 328 1.75 -18.47 13.43
C ALA A 328 1.65 -18.00 14.88
N THR A 329 1.57 -16.68 15.13
CA THR A 329 1.68 -16.10 16.48
C THR A 329 0.59 -16.52 17.45
N ASP A 330 0.93 -16.66 18.74
CA ASP A 330 -0.05 -16.75 19.83
C ASP A 330 -0.51 -15.37 20.32
N GLU A 331 0.23 -14.31 19.95
CA GLU A 331 -0.01 -12.94 20.37
C GLU A 331 -0.82 -12.21 19.27
N VAL A 332 -2.14 -12.45 19.27
CA VAL A 332 -3.04 -11.93 18.25
C VAL A 332 -3.11 -10.42 18.32
N PRO A 333 -3.03 -9.69 17.18
CA PRO A 333 -3.39 -8.28 17.12
C PRO A 333 -4.79 -8.01 17.66
N GLU A 334 -4.95 -6.96 18.44
CA GLU A 334 -6.25 -6.49 18.91
C GLU A 334 -6.43 -5.04 18.46
N TYR A 335 -7.56 -4.75 17.79
CA TYR A 335 -7.83 -3.39 17.31
C TYR A 335 -7.91 -2.41 18.49
N ASP A 336 -7.09 -1.35 18.40
CA ASP A 336 -7.04 -0.29 19.41
C ASP A 336 -7.72 0.99 18.90
N PRO A 337 -8.96 1.28 19.30
CA PRO A 337 -9.68 2.47 18.86
C PRO A 337 -9.14 3.77 19.49
N ASP A 338 -8.29 3.68 20.51
CA ASP A 338 -7.71 4.83 21.21
C ASP A 338 -6.30 5.17 20.70
N THR A 339 -5.85 4.52 19.62
CA THR A 339 -4.56 4.81 18.96
C THR A 339 -4.48 6.28 18.54
N PRO A 340 -3.40 7.00 18.87
CA PRO A 340 -3.20 8.38 18.41
C PRO A 340 -3.22 8.47 16.87
N ALA A 341 -3.83 9.51 16.33
CA ALA A 341 -3.90 9.72 14.89
C ALA A 341 -2.51 9.91 14.24
N ALA A 342 -1.56 10.51 14.98
CA ALA A 342 -0.15 10.59 14.60
C ALA A 342 0.72 10.60 15.85
N THR A 343 1.98 10.20 15.69
CA THR A 343 2.97 10.07 16.75
C THR A 343 4.25 10.84 16.44
N TYR A 344 5.11 11.00 17.44
CA TYR A 344 6.44 11.55 17.21
C TYR A 344 7.30 10.63 16.32
N GLU A 345 7.08 9.34 16.40
CA GLU A 345 7.71 8.33 15.56
C GLU A 345 7.35 8.52 14.07
N ASP A 346 6.11 8.94 13.76
CA ASP A 346 5.72 9.31 12.38
C ASP A 346 6.53 10.50 11.87
N ALA A 347 6.75 11.50 12.71
CA ALA A 347 7.59 12.64 12.34
C ALA A 347 9.04 12.23 12.04
N GLN A 348 9.60 11.30 12.81
CA GLN A 348 10.94 10.76 12.58
C GLN A 348 11.00 9.94 11.28
N SER A 349 9.99 9.10 11.04
CA SER A 349 9.86 8.29 9.84
C SER A 349 9.75 9.18 8.57
N MET A 350 8.87 10.20 8.62
CA MET A 350 8.74 11.16 7.52
C MET A 350 10.00 11.99 7.29
N LEU A 351 10.67 12.41 8.36
CA LEU A 351 11.93 13.16 8.22
C LEU A 351 12.97 12.30 7.49
N SER A 352 13.12 11.04 7.89
CA SER A 352 14.09 10.11 7.28
C SER A 352 13.85 9.93 5.77
N ILE A 353 12.59 9.74 5.34
CA ILE A 353 12.28 9.57 3.91
C ILE A 353 12.44 10.87 3.13
N LEU A 354 12.10 12.03 3.71
CA LEU A 354 12.26 13.32 3.04
C LEU A 354 13.72 13.76 2.95
N GLU A 355 14.56 13.46 3.95
CA GLU A 355 16.01 13.67 3.86
C GLU A 355 16.63 12.83 2.73
N GLN A 356 16.14 11.60 2.53
CA GLN A 356 16.57 10.76 1.42
C GLN A 356 16.07 11.30 0.07
N ALA A 357 14.85 11.85 0.02
CA ALA A 357 14.24 12.42 -1.19
C ALA A 357 14.76 13.81 -1.57
N GLU A 358 15.43 14.55 -0.66
CA GLU A 358 15.86 15.93 -0.86
C GLU A 358 16.62 16.16 -2.19
N PRO A 359 17.53 15.27 -2.64
CA PRO A 359 18.22 15.45 -3.93
C PRO A 359 17.30 15.55 -5.14
N ASP A 360 16.09 14.99 -5.07
CA ASP A 360 15.10 14.95 -6.14
C ASP A 360 14.06 16.05 -6.06
N PHE A 361 14.07 16.91 -5.02
CA PHE A 361 13.09 17.99 -4.91
C PHE A 361 13.12 18.98 -6.10
N SER A 362 14.26 19.10 -6.77
CA SER A 362 14.38 19.91 -7.99
C SER A 362 13.61 19.36 -9.20
N ARG A 363 13.07 18.13 -9.11
CA ARG A 363 12.18 17.54 -10.13
C ARG A 363 10.75 18.08 -10.02
N PHE A 364 10.37 18.57 -8.84
CA PHE A 364 9.08 19.22 -8.65
C PHE A 364 9.00 20.60 -9.34
N SER A 365 7.79 21.07 -9.61
CA SER A 365 7.58 22.46 -10.02
C SER A 365 8.11 23.43 -8.95
N GLY A 366 8.53 24.63 -9.36
CA GLY A 366 9.18 25.55 -8.42
C GLY A 366 8.35 25.92 -7.17
N ALA A 367 7.03 25.78 -7.19
CA ALA A 367 6.18 25.99 -6.02
C ALA A 367 6.22 24.77 -5.10
N ASP A 368 6.16 23.57 -5.67
CA ASP A 368 6.14 22.28 -4.95
C ASP A 368 7.54 21.95 -4.41
N GLU A 369 8.61 22.28 -5.16
CA GLU A 369 9.99 22.23 -4.66
C GLU A 369 10.15 23.05 -3.38
N ALA A 370 9.68 24.30 -3.40
CA ALA A 370 9.77 25.17 -2.24
C ALA A 370 8.91 24.69 -1.06
N ALA A 371 7.73 24.10 -1.32
CA ALA A 371 6.87 23.53 -0.31
C ALA A 371 7.50 22.27 0.32
N SER A 372 8.10 21.39 -0.49
CA SER A 372 8.81 20.20 -0.02
C SER A 372 10.00 20.55 0.86
N GLN A 373 10.79 21.56 0.46
CA GLN A 373 11.92 22.05 1.24
C GLN A 373 11.47 22.70 2.56
N GLN A 374 10.33 23.40 2.56
CA GLN A 374 9.75 23.96 3.79
C GLN A 374 9.27 22.86 4.72
N PHE A 375 8.60 21.84 4.19
CA PHE A 375 8.12 20.72 4.98
C PHE A 375 9.27 19.93 5.63
N LEU A 376 10.35 19.67 4.89
CA LEU A 376 11.58 19.09 5.44
C LEU A 376 12.13 19.91 6.62
N THR A 377 12.14 21.25 6.48
CA THR A 377 12.58 22.17 7.54
C THR A 377 11.68 22.07 8.77
N ASP A 378 10.36 22.04 8.57
CA ASP A 378 9.37 21.99 9.66
C ASP A 378 9.43 20.65 10.39
N LEU A 379 9.58 19.53 9.66
CA LEU A 379 9.80 18.20 10.25
C LEU A 379 11.08 18.15 11.10
N SER A 380 12.18 18.69 10.58
CA SER A 380 13.43 18.76 11.32
C SER A 380 13.26 19.51 12.63
N ALA A 381 12.52 20.63 12.62
CA ALA A 381 12.22 21.41 13.82
C ALA A 381 11.34 20.64 14.82
N ILE A 382 10.33 19.88 14.34
CA ILE A 382 9.47 19.04 15.18
C ILE A 382 10.31 17.93 15.85
N VAL A 383 11.14 17.24 15.07
CA VAL A 383 11.99 16.16 15.59
C VAL A 383 13.04 16.69 16.57
N ASP A 384 13.66 17.83 16.30
CA ASP A 384 14.62 18.47 17.20
C ASP A 384 13.98 18.92 18.53
N ALA A 385 12.69 19.29 18.51
CA ALA A 385 11.98 19.67 19.73
C ALA A 385 11.69 18.47 20.67
N GLY A 386 11.71 17.26 20.14
CA GLY A 386 11.55 16.00 20.87
C GLY A 386 10.10 15.60 21.19
N PRO A 387 9.87 14.37 21.70
CA PRO A 387 8.56 13.79 21.87
C PRO A 387 7.66 14.56 22.85
N ASP A 388 8.23 15.20 23.86
CA ASP A 388 7.47 16.00 24.84
C ASP A 388 6.84 17.27 24.24
N ALA A 389 7.32 17.70 23.07
CA ALA A 389 6.80 18.87 22.35
C ALA A 389 5.87 18.51 21.19
N PHE A 390 5.67 17.23 20.93
CA PHE A 390 4.78 16.76 19.86
C PHE A 390 3.32 16.96 20.30
N ASP A 391 2.57 17.76 19.54
CA ASP A 391 1.21 18.17 19.86
C ASP A 391 0.30 18.18 18.60
N ASP A 392 -0.95 18.60 18.75
CA ASP A 392 -1.91 18.69 17.65
C ASP A 392 -1.44 19.59 16.49
N ALA A 393 -0.61 20.60 16.78
CA ALA A 393 -0.06 21.46 15.72
C ALA A 393 1.03 20.73 14.92
N ALA A 394 1.86 19.91 15.58
CA ALA A 394 2.81 19.05 14.91
C ALA A 394 2.08 18.02 14.03
N THR A 395 1.04 17.36 14.56
CA THR A 395 0.18 16.44 13.77
C THR A 395 -0.40 17.13 12.53
N GLY A 396 -0.91 18.37 12.68
CA GLY A 396 -1.41 19.16 11.55
C GLY A 396 -0.33 19.44 10.49
N THR A 397 0.88 19.78 10.93
CA THR A 397 2.01 20.02 10.01
C THR A 397 2.39 18.74 9.23
N LEU A 398 2.44 17.59 9.92
CA LEU A 398 2.71 16.30 9.28
C LEU A 398 1.66 15.98 8.21
N LEU A 399 0.38 16.12 8.55
CA LEU A 399 -0.71 15.82 7.64
C LEU A 399 -0.73 16.76 6.42
N GLU A 400 -0.64 18.07 6.65
CA GLU A 400 -0.61 19.05 5.55
C GLU A 400 0.58 18.84 4.62
N GLY A 401 1.75 18.56 5.19
CA GLY A 401 2.97 18.32 4.41
C GLY A 401 2.90 17.01 3.61
N SER A 402 2.43 15.91 4.22
CA SER A 402 2.29 14.62 3.51
C SER A 402 1.28 14.70 2.36
N VAL A 403 0.13 15.36 2.56
CA VAL A 403 -0.85 15.61 1.48
C VAL A 403 -0.23 16.47 0.37
N GLY A 404 0.57 17.48 0.75
CA GLY A 404 1.28 18.34 -0.22
C GLY A 404 2.26 17.58 -1.10
N ILE A 405 3.07 16.71 -0.51
CA ILE A 405 4.03 15.85 -1.25
C ILE A 405 3.29 14.89 -2.18
N VAL A 406 2.29 14.16 -1.69
CA VAL A 406 1.50 13.22 -2.52
C VAL A 406 0.83 13.94 -3.69
N SER A 407 0.28 15.14 -3.45
CA SER A 407 -0.30 15.95 -4.52
C SER A 407 0.74 16.42 -5.55
N ALA A 408 1.95 16.78 -5.09
CA ALA A 408 3.02 17.18 -5.99
C ALA A 408 3.53 16.03 -6.86
N LEU A 409 3.62 14.83 -6.31
CA LEU A 409 3.97 13.61 -7.05
C LEU A 409 2.92 13.30 -8.13
N SER A 410 1.63 13.31 -7.78
CA SER A 410 0.53 13.01 -8.72
C SER A 410 0.37 14.04 -9.85
N THR A 411 0.96 15.23 -9.73
CA THR A 411 0.94 16.29 -10.77
C THR A 411 2.26 16.42 -11.53
N GLY A 412 3.25 15.60 -11.18
CA GLY A 412 4.54 15.52 -11.88
C GLY A 412 4.40 14.92 -13.29
N GLU A 413 5.29 15.32 -14.21
CA GLU A 413 5.41 14.60 -15.48
C GLU A 413 6.05 13.23 -15.17
N CYS A 414 5.36 12.14 -15.54
CA CYS A 414 5.80 10.76 -15.31
C CYS A 414 7.26 10.54 -15.75
N ASP A 415 7.60 10.89 -16.99
CA ASP A 415 8.95 10.79 -17.55
C ASP A 415 10.02 11.55 -16.76
N GLY A 416 9.66 12.65 -16.11
CA GLY A 416 10.58 13.52 -15.37
C GLY A 416 11.06 12.94 -14.04
N PHE A 417 10.35 11.94 -13.51
CA PHE A 417 10.67 11.32 -12.23
C PHE A 417 11.39 9.97 -12.36
N LEU A 418 11.28 9.32 -13.51
CA LEU A 418 11.84 7.98 -13.74
C LEU A 418 13.24 7.98 -14.36
N ASP A 419 13.69 9.12 -14.95
CA ASP A 419 15.02 9.34 -15.54
C ASP A 419 16.01 9.91 -14.48
#